data_aae86bb1eb2a42e1d6f3042f97a69482
#
_entry.id   aae86bb1eb2a42e1d6f3042f97a69482
#
_cell.length_a   1.000
_cell.length_b   1.000
_cell.length_c   1.000
_cell.angle_alpha   90.00
_cell.angle_beta   90.00
_cell.angle_gamma   90.00
#
_symmetry.space_group_name_H-M   'P 1'
#
loop_
_entity.id
_entity.type
_entity.pdbx_description
1 polymer ?
#
loop_
_entity_poly.entity_id
_entity_poly.type
_entity_poly.pdbx_seq_one_letter_code
_entity_poly.pdbx_strand_id
1 'polypeptide(L)'
;MLQLLHLPLFMPTFIAILIRPLKFFRDYHQLVISRDTSFWDINAEHDNDPYLSPVKFSALAILLSNLIFPLILQLGVEVGAISPHYAAFADWAEKEGHLDPFSPSGIGIIDDLIREVIVLVMFYALGHLIALLSAKRIPARFAAGYYFYWSAWGLLGSLVSFVLIVISLIVPLYGTGLPLILNTLINVAGLLMFFLFPIFFWPRFIEISRLRCAMALIGGLLIWIALIAILAPMIVDMPDFGVTH
;
A
#
# COMPACT_ATOMS: atom_id res chain seq x y z
N MET A 1 -0.18 -11.02 -23.18
CA MET A 1 0.38 -10.82 -21.83
C MET A 1 -0.19 -9.59 -21.12
N LEU A 2 -0.23 -8.40 -21.72
CA LEU A 2 -0.80 -7.18 -21.12
C LEU A 2 -2.32 -7.27 -20.82
N GLN A 3 -3.09 -8.02 -21.60
CA GLN A 3 -4.52 -8.26 -21.35
C GLN A 3 -4.78 -9.12 -20.09
N LEU A 4 -3.84 -10.00 -19.72
CA LEU A 4 -3.93 -10.83 -18.51
C LEU A 4 -3.85 -10.00 -17.20
N LEU A 5 -3.23 -8.82 -17.25
CA LEU A 5 -3.05 -7.96 -16.07
C LEU A 5 -4.19 -6.95 -15.89
N HIS A 6 -5.16 -6.88 -16.81
CA HIS A 6 -6.23 -5.87 -16.79
C HIS A 6 -5.74 -4.46 -16.44
N LEU A 7 -4.53 -4.09 -16.94
CA LEU A 7 -3.91 -2.79 -16.71
C LEU A 7 -4.83 -1.57 -16.94
N PRO A 8 -5.75 -1.60 -17.92
CA PRO A 8 -6.71 -0.49 -18.12
C PRO A 8 -7.56 -0.19 -16.89
N LEU A 9 -7.82 -1.18 -16.01
CA LEU A 9 -8.61 -1.00 -14.79
C LEU A 9 -7.79 -0.45 -13.60
N PHE A 10 -6.45 -0.45 -13.68
CA PHE A 10 -5.60 0.00 -12.58
C PHE A 10 -5.84 1.46 -12.21
N MET A 11 -5.74 2.37 -13.18
CA MET A 11 -5.95 3.81 -12.94
C MET A 11 -7.39 4.15 -12.50
N PRO A 12 -8.45 3.62 -13.13
CA PRO A 12 -9.81 3.79 -12.63
C PRO A 12 -9.99 3.30 -11.19
N THR A 13 -9.41 2.15 -10.83
CA THR A 13 -9.45 1.60 -9.47
C THR A 13 -8.74 2.53 -8.49
N PHE A 14 -7.51 2.96 -8.82
CA PHE A 14 -6.72 3.88 -8.01
C PHE A 14 -7.45 5.19 -7.74
N ILE A 15 -7.97 5.82 -8.78
CA ILE A 15 -8.74 7.06 -8.68
C ILE A 15 -10.02 6.87 -7.85
N ALA A 16 -10.72 5.75 -8.04
CA ALA A 16 -11.96 5.47 -7.30
C ALA A 16 -11.70 5.33 -5.78
N ILE A 17 -10.59 4.67 -5.39
CA ILE A 17 -10.18 4.52 -3.99
C ILE A 17 -9.90 5.88 -3.35
N LEU A 18 -9.22 6.78 -4.06
CA LEU A 18 -8.81 8.06 -3.51
C LEU A 18 -9.94 9.10 -3.50
N ILE A 19 -10.72 9.18 -4.57
CA ILE A 19 -11.71 10.26 -4.76
C ILE A 19 -13.09 9.88 -4.23
N ARG A 20 -13.48 8.59 -4.34
CA ARG A 20 -14.81 8.11 -3.95
C ARG A 20 -14.76 6.84 -3.09
N PRO A 21 -14.00 6.83 -1.99
CA PRO A 21 -13.74 5.62 -1.21
C PRO A 21 -15.02 4.95 -0.71
N LEU A 22 -16.00 5.73 -0.25
CA LEU A 22 -17.26 5.18 0.25
C LEU A 22 -18.03 4.41 -0.83
N LYS A 23 -18.13 4.97 -2.04
CA LYS A 23 -18.78 4.29 -3.16
C LYS A 23 -17.98 3.05 -3.55
N PHE A 24 -16.67 3.20 -3.73
CA PHE A 24 -15.78 2.11 -4.11
C PHE A 24 -15.90 0.91 -3.16
N PHE A 25 -15.75 1.11 -1.84
CA PHE A 25 -15.81 0.02 -0.88
C PHE A 25 -17.20 -0.57 -0.69
N ARG A 26 -18.26 0.20 -0.90
CA ARG A 26 -19.61 -0.33 -0.94
C ARG A 26 -19.82 -1.24 -2.16
N ASP A 27 -19.41 -0.80 -3.34
CA ASP A 27 -19.53 -1.57 -4.58
C ASP A 27 -18.67 -2.85 -4.50
N TYR A 28 -17.45 -2.74 -3.96
CA TYR A 28 -16.58 -3.89 -3.68
C TYR A 28 -17.22 -4.88 -2.68
N HIS A 29 -17.83 -4.39 -1.61
CA HIS A 29 -18.55 -5.25 -0.65
C HIS A 29 -19.70 -6.01 -1.33
N GLN A 30 -20.49 -5.34 -2.16
CA GLN A 30 -21.55 -5.99 -2.93
C GLN A 30 -20.99 -7.07 -3.88
N LEU A 31 -19.88 -6.79 -4.53
CA LEU A 31 -19.19 -7.75 -5.38
C LEU A 31 -18.76 -8.99 -4.60
N VAL A 32 -18.15 -8.81 -3.42
CA VAL A 32 -17.71 -9.91 -2.54
C VAL A 32 -18.87 -10.78 -2.09
N ILE A 33 -20.03 -10.19 -1.80
CA ILE A 33 -21.22 -10.96 -1.37
C ILE A 33 -21.87 -11.69 -2.54
N SER A 34 -21.92 -11.06 -3.70
CA SER A 34 -22.58 -11.64 -4.88
C SER A 34 -21.79 -12.79 -5.52
N ARG A 35 -20.53 -12.96 -5.18
CA ARG A 35 -19.64 -13.96 -5.78
C ARG A 35 -19.09 -14.90 -4.73
N ASP A 36 -19.22 -16.18 -5.00
CA ASP A 36 -18.60 -17.25 -4.20
C ASP A 36 -17.20 -17.58 -4.76
N THR A 37 -16.36 -16.56 -4.89
CA THR A 37 -15.00 -16.69 -5.43
C THR A 37 -13.96 -16.63 -4.32
N SER A 38 -12.84 -17.34 -4.50
CA SER A 38 -11.69 -17.25 -3.59
C SER A 38 -11.08 -15.85 -3.63
N PHE A 39 -10.59 -15.36 -2.48
CA PHE A 39 -9.84 -14.10 -2.41
C PHE A 39 -8.62 -14.08 -3.37
N TRP A 40 -8.01 -15.26 -3.53
CA TRP A 40 -6.81 -15.45 -4.35
C TRP A 40 -7.13 -15.80 -5.80
N ASP A 41 -8.40 -15.92 -6.16
CA ASP A 41 -8.78 -16.24 -7.52
C ASP A 41 -8.55 -15.04 -8.43
N ILE A 42 -7.36 -15.02 -8.99
CA ILE A 42 -6.90 -13.95 -9.88
C ILE A 42 -7.69 -13.96 -11.20
N ASN A 43 -8.28 -15.10 -11.57
CA ASN A 43 -9.05 -15.27 -12.78
C ASN A 43 -10.56 -15.02 -12.60
N ALA A 44 -10.99 -14.75 -11.37
CA ALA A 44 -12.39 -14.45 -11.06
C ALA A 44 -12.86 -13.07 -11.55
N GLU A 45 -11.95 -12.26 -12.09
CA GLU A 45 -12.32 -11.02 -12.76
C GLU A 45 -13.05 -11.34 -14.05
N HIS A 46 -14.30 -10.91 -14.12
CA HIS A 46 -15.07 -10.96 -15.34
C HIS A 46 -14.81 -9.70 -16.17
N ASP A 47 -14.95 -9.78 -17.49
CA ASP A 47 -14.71 -8.66 -18.41
C ASP A 47 -15.54 -7.39 -18.07
N ASN A 48 -16.59 -7.55 -17.26
CA ASN A 48 -17.47 -6.48 -16.82
C ASN A 48 -17.15 -5.95 -15.40
N ASP A 49 -16.05 -6.36 -14.76
CA ASP A 49 -15.72 -5.85 -13.45
C ASP A 49 -15.30 -4.38 -13.53
N PRO A 50 -15.88 -3.51 -12.69
CA PRO A 50 -15.57 -2.08 -12.73
C PRO A 50 -14.20 -1.76 -12.14
N TYR A 51 -13.60 -2.69 -11.39
CA TYR A 51 -12.37 -2.50 -10.64
C TYR A 51 -11.44 -3.70 -10.74
N LEU A 52 -10.15 -3.44 -10.63
CA LEU A 52 -9.11 -4.45 -10.54
C LEU A 52 -9.21 -5.20 -9.20
N SER A 53 -8.94 -6.50 -9.17
CA SER A 53 -8.96 -7.28 -7.93
C SER A 53 -7.93 -6.77 -6.89
N PRO A 54 -8.18 -6.95 -5.58
CA PRO A 54 -7.29 -6.43 -4.53
C PRO A 54 -5.85 -6.90 -4.68
N VAL A 55 -5.65 -8.19 -5.00
CA VAL A 55 -4.31 -8.78 -5.13
C VAL A 55 -3.55 -8.17 -6.31
N LYS A 56 -4.19 -8.10 -7.49
CA LYS A 56 -3.56 -7.51 -8.68
C LYS A 56 -3.28 -6.02 -8.47
N PHE A 57 -4.23 -5.31 -7.87
CA PHE A 57 -4.07 -3.89 -7.58
C PHE A 57 -2.87 -3.65 -6.67
N SER A 58 -2.78 -4.37 -5.54
CA SER A 58 -1.66 -4.22 -4.61
C SER A 58 -0.34 -4.62 -5.24
N ALA A 59 -0.30 -5.74 -5.98
CA ALA A 59 0.92 -6.16 -6.66
C ALA A 59 1.43 -5.10 -7.63
N LEU A 60 0.54 -4.49 -8.42
CA LEU A 60 0.91 -3.41 -9.33
C LEU A 60 1.30 -2.12 -8.59
N ALA A 61 0.60 -1.77 -7.51
CA ALA A 61 0.93 -0.60 -6.71
C ALA A 61 2.33 -0.73 -6.08
N ILE A 62 2.64 -1.90 -5.51
CA ILE A 62 3.94 -2.21 -4.93
C ILE A 62 5.04 -2.20 -6.00
N LEU A 63 4.77 -2.83 -7.16
CA LEU A 63 5.74 -2.84 -8.27
C LEU A 63 6.05 -1.42 -8.76
N LEU A 64 5.04 -0.57 -8.88
CA LEU A 64 5.25 0.82 -9.28
C LEU A 64 6.02 1.61 -8.22
N SER A 65 5.64 1.48 -6.95
CA SER A 65 6.22 2.24 -5.85
C SER A 65 7.68 1.86 -5.58
N ASN A 66 7.95 0.54 -5.50
CA ASN A 66 9.22 0.03 -4.96
C ASN A 66 10.19 -0.46 -6.04
N LEU A 67 9.76 -0.57 -7.29
CA LEU A 67 10.63 -0.99 -8.39
C LEU A 67 10.68 0.06 -9.50
N ILE A 68 9.54 0.39 -10.08
CA ILE A 68 9.55 1.18 -11.33
C ILE A 68 9.97 2.63 -11.08
N PHE A 69 9.40 3.31 -10.08
CA PHE A 69 9.78 4.70 -9.78
C PHE A 69 11.24 4.81 -9.32
N PRO A 70 11.76 3.98 -8.39
CA PRO A 70 13.17 3.96 -8.07
C PRO A 70 14.08 3.73 -9.26
N LEU A 71 13.78 2.74 -10.12
CA LEU A 71 14.58 2.48 -11.33
C LEU A 71 14.61 3.65 -12.30
N ILE A 72 13.48 4.34 -12.53
CA ILE A 72 13.44 5.52 -13.39
C ILE A 72 14.32 6.62 -12.81
N LEU A 73 14.28 6.84 -11.50
CA LEU A 73 15.11 7.84 -10.84
C LEU A 73 16.60 7.48 -10.93
N GLN A 74 16.95 6.22 -10.66
CA GLN A 74 18.33 5.74 -10.76
C GLN A 74 18.89 5.91 -12.19
N LEU A 75 18.13 5.46 -13.19
CA LEU A 75 18.52 5.65 -14.59
C LEU A 75 18.68 7.15 -14.94
N GLY A 76 17.80 8.00 -14.43
CA GLY A 76 17.90 9.44 -14.62
C GLY A 76 19.17 10.06 -14.02
N VAL A 77 19.63 9.53 -12.88
CA VAL A 77 20.93 9.93 -12.27
C VAL A 77 22.10 9.44 -13.13
N GLU A 78 22.08 8.17 -13.55
CA GLU A 78 23.17 7.56 -14.32
C GLU A 78 23.37 8.21 -15.68
N VAL A 79 22.30 8.61 -16.36
CA VAL A 79 22.39 9.33 -17.65
C VAL A 79 22.63 10.83 -17.50
N GLY A 80 22.78 11.32 -16.26
CA GLY A 80 23.01 12.74 -15.97
C GLY A 80 21.80 13.65 -16.26
N ALA A 81 20.61 13.07 -16.46
CA ALA A 81 19.38 13.80 -16.63
C ALA A 81 18.87 14.39 -15.30
N ILE A 82 19.23 13.77 -14.17
CA ILE A 82 18.90 14.20 -12.83
C ILE A 82 20.13 14.89 -12.21
N SER A 83 19.98 16.16 -11.89
CA SER A 83 21.01 17.06 -11.39
C SER A 83 21.65 16.60 -10.06
N PRO A 84 22.90 17.05 -9.73
CA PRO A 84 23.54 16.87 -8.43
C PRO A 84 22.71 17.29 -7.20
N HIS A 85 21.69 18.11 -7.39
CA HIS A 85 20.71 18.44 -6.33
C HIS A 85 19.95 17.22 -5.80
N TYR A 86 19.84 16.16 -6.61
CA TYR A 86 19.26 14.91 -6.15
C TYR A 86 20.20 14.15 -5.20
N ALA A 87 21.50 14.15 -5.49
CA ALA A 87 22.50 13.59 -4.57
C ALA A 87 22.46 14.29 -3.21
N ALA A 88 22.30 15.63 -3.20
CA ALA A 88 22.13 16.38 -1.97
C ALA A 88 20.83 16.04 -1.22
N PHE A 89 19.76 15.67 -1.92
CA PHE A 89 18.53 15.17 -1.30
C PHE A 89 18.70 13.77 -0.73
N ALA A 90 19.34 12.86 -1.45
CA ALA A 90 19.65 11.53 -0.97
C ALA A 90 20.55 11.60 0.28
N ASP A 91 21.59 12.41 0.28
CA ASP A 91 22.45 12.71 1.43
C ASP A 91 21.67 13.29 2.62
N TRP A 92 20.71 14.18 2.35
CA TRP A 92 19.86 14.74 3.39
C TRP A 92 18.91 13.68 3.97
N ALA A 93 18.26 12.90 3.13
CA ALA A 93 17.36 11.82 3.53
C ALA A 93 18.09 10.75 4.34
N GLU A 94 19.33 10.42 3.98
CA GLU A 94 20.19 9.49 4.72
C GLU A 94 20.61 10.07 6.08
N LYS A 95 21.03 11.33 6.13
CA LYS A 95 21.46 12.01 7.36
C LYS A 95 20.33 12.21 8.37
N GLU A 96 19.12 12.47 7.89
CA GLU A 96 17.93 12.65 8.74
C GLU A 96 17.28 11.31 9.13
N GLY A 97 17.90 10.16 8.79
CA GLY A 97 17.37 8.83 9.09
C GLY A 97 16.13 8.46 8.27
N HIS A 98 15.85 9.22 7.24
CA HIS A 98 14.85 8.85 6.24
C HIS A 98 15.49 7.79 5.34
N LEU A 99 14.84 6.62 5.30
CA LEU A 99 15.25 5.43 4.57
C LEU A 99 15.89 5.77 3.22
N ASP A 100 17.10 5.25 3.00
CA ASP A 100 17.78 5.33 1.72
C ASP A 100 16.86 4.76 0.62
N PRO A 101 16.28 5.59 -0.24
CA PRO A 101 15.40 5.10 -1.29
C PRO A 101 16.15 4.26 -2.32
N PHE A 102 17.49 4.28 -2.30
CA PHE A 102 18.34 3.64 -3.28
C PHE A 102 19.54 2.96 -2.62
N SER A 103 19.37 1.72 -2.21
CA SER A 103 20.52 0.88 -1.92
C SER A 103 21.31 0.66 -3.24
N PRO A 104 22.57 1.08 -3.31
CA PRO A 104 23.39 0.91 -4.54
C PRO A 104 23.63 -0.56 -4.91
N SER A 105 23.32 -1.49 -4.02
CA SER A 105 23.55 -2.92 -4.22
C SER A 105 22.45 -3.66 -4.97
N GLY A 106 21.30 -3.04 -5.26
CA GLY A 106 20.13 -3.71 -5.85
C GLY A 106 19.48 -4.75 -4.92
N ILE A 107 20.14 -5.15 -3.84
CA ILE A 107 19.63 -6.08 -2.83
C ILE A 107 18.49 -5.43 -2.05
N GLY A 108 18.57 -4.12 -1.80
CA GLY A 108 17.51 -3.36 -1.14
C GLY A 108 16.15 -3.45 -1.83
N ILE A 109 16.10 -3.46 -3.17
CA ILE A 109 14.84 -3.62 -3.91
C ILE A 109 14.19 -4.98 -3.64
N ILE A 110 14.99 -6.05 -3.58
CA ILE A 110 14.49 -7.39 -3.30
C ILE A 110 14.00 -7.48 -1.87
N ASP A 111 14.75 -6.92 -0.93
CA ASP A 111 14.37 -6.88 0.49
C ASP A 111 13.09 -6.09 0.69
N ASP A 112 12.93 -4.95 0.03
CA ASP A 112 11.71 -4.15 0.07
C ASP A 112 10.52 -4.90 -0.52
N LEU A 113 10.68 -5.60 -1.64
CA LEU A 113 9.64 -6.44 -2.21
C LEU A 113 9.24 -7.59 -1.28
N ILE A 114 10.21 -8.23 -0.61
CA ILE A 114 9.94 -9.29 0.38
C ILE A 114 9.16 -8.72 1.56
N ARG A 115 9.59 -7.57 2.10
CA ARG A 115 8.89 -6.88 3.20
C ARG A 115 7.44 -6.56 2.82
N GLU A 116 7.21 -6.04 1.61
CA GLU A 116 5.86 -5.73 1.13
C GLU A 116 5.00 -6.99 0.98
N VAL A 117 5.55 -8.09 0.50
CA VAL A 117 4.83 -9.38 0.46
C VAL A 117 4.45 -9.84 1.87
N ILE A 118 5.36 -9.72 2.83
CA ILE A 118 5.08 -10.03 4.24
C ILE A 118 3.94 -9.15 4.77
N VAL A 119 3.97 -7.84 4.50
CA VAL A 119 2.91 -6.89 4.88
C VAL A 119 1.56 -7.28 4.27
N LEU A 120 1.53 -7.71 3.01
CA LEU A 120 0.29 -8.19 2.38
C LEU A 120 -0.25 -9.46 3.05
N VAL A 121 0.62 -10.43 3.37
CA VAL A 121 0.23 -11.64 4.12
C VAL A 121 -0.33 -11.24 5.49
N MET A 122 0.27 -10.28 6.16
CA MET A 122 -0.21 -9.76 7.45
C MET A 122 -1.55 -9.04 7.32
N PHE A 123 -1.79 -8.30 6.26
CA PHE A 123 -3.10 -7.69 5.98
C PHE A 123 -4.18 -8.72 5.69
N TYR A 124 -3.83 -9.81 5.01
CA TYR A 124 -4.73 -10.94 4.83
C TYR A 124 -5.13 -11.55 6.19
N ALA A 125 -4.16 -11.80 7.06
CA ALA A 125 -4.39 -12.30 8.41
C ALA A 125 -5.25 -11.33 9.24
N LEU A 126 -4.98 -10.01 9.18
CA LEU A 126 -5.78 -8.98 9.85
C LEU A 126 -7.24 -9.02 9.38
N GLY A 127 -7.49 -9.16 8.07
CA GLY A 127 -8.83 -9.28 7.53
C GLY A 127 -9.58 -10.49 8.10
N HIS A 128 -8.92 -11.61 8.27
CA HIS A 128 -9.49 -12.82 8.88
C HIS A 128 -9.77 -12.65 10.39
N LEU A 129 -8.86 -12.01 11.12
CA LEU A 129 -9.06 -11.70 12.55
C LEU A 129 -10.28 -10.80 12.75
N ILE A 130 -10.43 -9.75 11.95
CA ILE A 130 -11.59 -8.85 12.01
C ILE A 130 -12.88 -9.61 11.71
N ALA A 131 -12.87 -10.50 10.71
CA ALA A 131 -14.02 -11.33 10.39
C ALA A 131 -14.41 -12.24 11.55
N LEU A 132 -13.45 -12.90 12.19
CA LEU A 132 -13.68 -13.76 13.36
C LEU A 132 -14.25 -12.96 14.53
N LEU A 133 -13.63 -11.83 14.87
CA LEU A 133 -14.06 -10.99 16.01
C LEU A 133 -15.41 -10.31 15.76
N SER A 134 -15.78 -10.08 14.51
CA SER A 134 -17.12 -9.58 14.14
C SER A 134 -18.20 -10.67 14.14
N ALA A 135 -17.86 -11.91 14.54
CA ALA A 135 -18.71 -13.10 14.39
C ALA A 135 -19.16 -13.33 12.93
N LYS A 136 -18.22 -13.17 12.02
CA LYS A 136 -18.39 -13.31 10.55
C LYS A 136 -19.41 -12.34 9.92
N ARG A 137 -19.81 -11.29 10.63
CA ARG A 137 -20.66 -10.22 10.07
C ARG A 137 -19.93 -9.41 9.01
N ILE A 138 -18.61 -9.24 9.18
CA ILE A 138 -17.74 -8.64 8.17
C ILE A 138 -17.12 -9.81 7.38
N PRO A 139 -17.34 -9.91 6.06
CA PRO A 139 -16.73 -10.96 5.27
C PRO A 139 -15.19 -10.85 5.29
N ALA A 140 -14.48 -11.95 5.56
CA ALA A 140 -13.02 -11.95 5.62
C ALA A 140 -12.38 -11.45 4.32
N ARG A 141 -12.95 -11.85 3.18
CA ARG A 141 -12.51 -11.41 1.85
C ARG A 141 -12.65 -9.91 1.65
N PHE A 142 -13.74 -9.33 2.17
CA PHE A 142 -13.94 -7.89 2.11
C PHE A 142 -12.92 -7.16 3.00
N ALA A 143 -12.75 -7.59 4.25
CA ALA A 143 -11.82 -6.97 5.19
C ALA A 143 -10.38 -7.07 4.69
N ALA A 144 -9.94 -8.24 4.23
CA ALA A 144 -8.62 -8.43 3.66
C ALA A 144 -8.41 -7.55 2.42
N GLY A 145 -9.37 -7.57 1.48
CA GLY A 145 -9.30 -6.75 0.27
C GLY A 145 -9.25 -5.24 0.55
N TYR A 146 -9.95 -4.79 1.59
CA TYR A 146 -9.86 -3.40 2.04
C TYR A 146 -8.41 -3.00 2.36
N TYR A 147 -7.70 -3.82 3.14
CA TYR A 147 -6.31 -3.54 3.50
C TYR A 147 -5.35 -3.72 2.31
N PHE A 148 -5.64 -4.59 1.39
CA PHE A 148 -4.90 -4.66 0.13
C PHE A 148 -5.04 -3.38 -0.69
N TYR A 149 -6.25 -2.84 -0.83
CA TYR A 149 -6.47 -1.57 -1.52
C TYR A 149 -5.87 -0.36 -0.78
N TRP A 150 -5.53 -0.52 0.51
CA TRP A 150 -4.82 0.54 1.24
C TRP A 150 -3.43 0.85 0.63
N SER A 151 -2.82 -0.08 -0.12
CA SER A 151 -1.60 0.16 -0.91
C SER A 151 -1.73 1.34 -1.89
N ALA A 152 -2.95 1.77 -2.24
CA ALA A 152 -3.20 2.99 -3.01
C ALA A 152 -2.63 4.25 -2.34
N TRP A 153 -2.63 4.30 -1.00
CA TRP A 153 -2.08 5.43 -0.26
C TRP A 153 -0.55 5.44 -0.28
N GLY A 154 0.08 4.27 -0.20
CA GLY A 154 1.52 4.12 -0.42
C GLY A 154 1.93 4.55 -1.82
N LEU A 155 1.21 4.08 -2.85
CA LEU A 155 1.44 4.48 -4.23
C LEU A 155 1.25 5.99 -4.44
N LEU A 156 0.24 6.61 -3.81
CA LEU A 156 0.05 8.06 -3.87
C LEU A 156 1.25 8.80 -3.29
N GLY A 157 1.75 8.34 -2.12
CA GLY A 157 2.95 8.91 -1.51
C GLY A 157 4.16 8.82 -2.43
N SER A 158 4.42 7.64 -2.99
CA SER A 158 5.52 7.41 -3.94
C SER A 158 5.37 8.26 -5.21
N LEU A 159 4.17 8.36 -5.76
CA LEU A 159 3.90 9.18 -6.95
C LEU A 159 4.13 10.67 -6.67
N VAL A 160 3.66 11.18 -5.54
CA VAL A 160 3.88 12.58 -5.15
C VAL A 160 5.37 12.85 -4.93
N SER A 161 6.08 11.96 -4.24
CA SER A 161 7.52 12.08 -4.06
C SER A 161 8.26 12.08 -5.40
N PHE A 162 7.90 11.16 -6.31
CA PHE A 162 8.46 11.12 -7.66
C PHE A 162 8.24 12.43 -8.43
N VAL A 163 7.01 12.95 -8.44
CA VAL A 163 6.68 14.22 -9.12
C VAL A 163 7.43 15.38 -8.50
N LEU A 164 7.55 15.44 -7.17
CA LEU A 164 8.30 16.50 -6.48
C LEU A 164 9.80 16.44 -6.83
N ILE A 165 10.39 15.25 -6.93
CA ILE A 165 11.76 15.08 -7.38
C ILE A 165 11.91 15.63 -8.81
N VAL A 166 11.04 15.24 -9.74
CA VAL A 166 11.08 15.73 -11.12
C VAL A 166 10.91 17.26 -11.20
N ILE A 167 10.00 17.84 -10.44
CA ILE A 167 9.81 19.30 -10.40
C ILE A 167 11.05 19.99 -9.79
N SER A 168 11.68 19.40 -8.81
CA SER A 168 12.86 19.96 -8.17
C SER A 168 14.09 20.06 -9.07
N LEU A 169 14.09 19.34 -10.21
CA LEU A 169 15.09 19.51 -11.25
C LEU A 169 15.01 20.89 -11.90
N ILE A 170 13.84 21.51 -11.87
CA ILE A 170 13.57 22.82 -12.50
C ILE A 170 13.51 23.91 -11.45
N VAL A 171 12.90 23.63 -10.31
CA VAL A 171 12.66 24.60 -9.22
C VAL A 171 13.23 24.05 -7.92
N PRO A 172 14.09 24.76 -7.19
CA PRO A 172 14.68 24.29 -5.94
C PRO A 172 13.61 24.24 -4.84
N LEU A 173 12.88 23.13 -4.77
CA LEU A 173 11.82 22.90 -3.76
C LEU A 173 12.37 22.43 -2.40
N TYR A 174 13.61 21.94 -2.35
CA TYR A 174 14.23 21.32 -1.17
C TYR A 174 14.45 22.33 -0.08
N GLY A 175 14.27 23.33 0.17
CA GLY A 175 14.33 24.26 1.31
C GLY A 175 12.96 24.77 1.76
N THR A 176 11.90 24.39 1.02
CA THR A 176 10.57 24.98 1.26
C THR A 176 9.73 24.22 2.28
N GLY A 177 10.16 23.04 2.72
CA GLY A 177 9.35 22.14 3.57
C GLY A 177 8.12 21.57 2.88
N LEU A 178 7.82 21.94 1.63
CA LEU A 178 6.66 21.48 0.88
C LEU A 178 6.62 19.95 0.71
N PRO A 179 7.72 19.26 0.34
CA PRO A 179 7.74 17.81 0.25
C PRO A 179 7.35 17.13 1.56
N LEU A 180 7.88 17.61 2.68
CA LEU A 180 7.59 17.07 4.01
C LEU A 180 6.10 17.26 4.36
N ILE A 181 5.54 18.44 4.13
CA ILE A 181 4.13 18.72 4.41
C ILE A 181 3.22 17.80 3.59
N LEU A 182 3.47 17.68 2.28
CA LEU A 182 2.64 16.84 1.40
C LEU A 182 2.73 15.36 1.80
N ASN A 183 3.91 14.84 2.07
CA ASN A 183 4.09 13.47 2.54
C ASN A 183 3.39 13.23 3.87
N THR A 184 3.50 14.18 4.82
CA THR A 184 2.81 14.09 6.10
C THR A 184 1.30 14.06 5.91
N LEU A 185 0.74 14.93 5.07
CA LEU A 185 -0.70 14.94 4.79
C LEU A 185 -1.19 13.64 4.17
N ILE A 186 -0.45 13.06 3.23
CA ILE A 186 -0.79 11.77 2.60
C ILE A 186 -0.75 10.65 3.64
N ASN A 187 0.29 10.60 4.47
CA ASN A 187 0.43 9.60 5.52
C ASN A 187 -0.70 9.70 6.56
N VAL A 188 -1.03 10.91 7.01
CA VAL A 188 -2.16 11.14 7.92
C VAL A 188 -3.47 10.71 7.27
N ALA A 189 -3.73 11.08 6.03
CA ALA A 189 -4.92 10.65 5.30
C ALA A 189 -4.97 9.12 5.16
N GLY A 190 -3.85 8.48 4.82
CA GLY A 190 -3.73 7.02 4.77
C GLY A 190 -4.03 6.36 6.12
N LEU A 191 -3.51 6.90 7.22
CA LEU A 191 -3.81 6.40 8.57
C LEU A 191 -5.28 6.57 8.95
N LEU A 192 -5.88 7.72 8.62
CA LEU A 192 -7.31 7.95 8.85
C LEU A 192 -8.16 6.93 8.06
N MET A 193 -7.80 6.67 6.81
CA MET A 193 -8.44 5.62 6.01
C MET A 193 -8.22 4.24 6.61
N PHE A 194 -7.04 3.94 7.12
CA PHE A 194 -6.74 2.64 7.70
C PHE A 194 -7.57 2.35 8.97
N PHE A 195 -7.64 3.31 9.89
CA PHE A 195 -8.23 3.12 11.21
C PHE A 195 -9.69 3.60 11.32
N LEU A 196 -9.96 4.80 10.86
CA LEU A 196 -11.25 5.45 11.13
C LEU A 196 -12.30 5.14 10.07
N PHE A 197 -11.91 5.06 8.81
CA PHE A 197 -12.87 4.79 7.74
C PHE A 197 -13.69 3.52 7.98
N PRO A 198 -13.11 2.36 8.36
CA PRO A 198 -13.87 1.16 8.65
C PRO A 198 -14.90 1.37 9.79
N ILE A 199 -14.52 2.05 10.87
CA ILE A 199 -15.40 2.27 12.02
C ILE A 199 -16.64 3.10 11.65
N PHE A 200 -16.45 4.14 10.85
CA PHE A 200 -17.52 5.09 10.54
C PHE A 200 -18.35 4.72 9.32
N PHE A 201 -17.74 4.05 8.34
CA PHE A 201 -18.35 3.84 7.04
C PHE A 201 -18.78 2.39 6.76
N TRP A 202 -18.08 1.37 7.24
CA TRP A 202 -18.53 -0.01 7.06
C TRP A 202 -19.93 -0.28 7.61
N PRO A 203 -20.31 0.21 8.81
CA PRO A 203 -21.67 0.04 9.31
C PRO A 203 -22.77 0.68 8.46
N ARG A 204 -22.43 1.46 7.42
CA ARG A 204 -23.42 2.05 6.51
C ARG A 204 -23.86 1.09 5.41
N PHE A 205 -23.07 0.06 5.12
CA PHE A 205 -23.37 -0.90 4.07
C PHE A 205 -23.17 -2.37 4.49
N ILE A 206 -22.60 -2.61 5.68
CA ILE A 206 -22.55 -3.91 6.33
C ILE A 206 -23.55 -3.88 7.49
N GLU A 207 -24.35 -4.93 7.66
CA GLU A 207 -25.31 -5.04 8.75
C GLU A 207 -24.61 -5.33 10.09
N ILE A 208 -23.89 -4.35 10.62
CA ILE A 208 -23.17 -4.42 11.89
C ILE A 208 -23.31 -3.11 12.66
N SER A 209 -23.46 -3.17 13.98
CA SER A 209 -23.44 -1.96 14.79
C SER A 209 -22.04 -1.33 14.83
N ARG A 210 -21.96 0.00 14.92
CA ARG A 210 -20.67 0.72 15.00
C ARG A 210 -19.80 0.24 16.14
N LEU A 211 -20.38 -0.02 17.30
CA LEU A 211 -19.65 -0.51 18.46
C LEU A 211 -19.02 -1.89 18.18
N ARG A 212 -19.77 -2.82 17.61
CA ARG A 212 -19.25 -4.15 17.27
C ARG A 212 -18.18 -4.05 16.17
N CYS A 213 -18.38 -3.20 15.17
CA CYS A 213 -17.38 -2.94 14.15
C CYS A 213 -16.09 -2.39 14.77
N ALA A 214 -16.19 -1.39 15.64
CA ALA A 214 -15.05 -0.81 16.33
C ALA A 214 -14.32 -1.85 17.21
N MET A 215 -15.07 -2.65 17.97
CA MET A 215 -14.47 -3.71 18.80
C MET A 215 -13.74 -4.76 17.96
N ALA A 216 -14.31 -5.19 16.84
CA ALA A 216 -13.67 -6.15 15.94
C ALA A 216 -12.41 -5.59 15.31
N LEU A 217 -12.43 -4.32 14.90
CA LEU A 217 -11.26 -3.64 14.31
C LEU A 217 -10.16 -3.42 15.35
N ILE A 218 -10.48 -2.85 16.50
CA ILE A 218 -9.50 -2.59 17.57
C ILE A 218 -8.93 -3.91 18.09
N GLY A 219 -9.77 -4.89 18.36
CA GLY A 219 -9.33 -6.22 18.81
C GLY A 219 -8.43 -6.91 17.76
N GLY A 220 -8.84 -6.87 16.49
CA GLY A 220 -8.05 -7.41 15.38
C GLY A 220 -6.70 -6.73 15.26
N LEU A 221 -6.64 -5.40 15.35
CA LEU A 221 -5.41 -4.63 15.31
C LEU A 221 -4.50 -4.90 16.51
N LEU A 222 -5.04 -5.00 17.71
CA LEU A 222 -4.25 -5.32 18.91
C LEU A 222 -3.60 -6.71 18.79
N ILE A 223 -4.37 -7.72 18.36
CA ILE A 223 -3.83 -9.06 18.11
C ILE A 223 -2.78 -9.01 17.00
N TRP A 224 -3.06 -8.29 15.93
CA TRP A 224 -2.15 -8.15 14.79
C TRP A 224 -0.84 -7.48 15.19
N ILE A 225 -0.89 -6.37 15.97
CA ILE A 225 0.31 -5.71 16.53
C ILE A 225 1.09 -6.66 17.44
N ALA A 226 0.41 -7.42 18.29
CA ALA A 226 1.07 -8.40 19.14
C ALA A 226 1.77 -9.50 18.33
N LEU A 227 1.15 -9.98 17.24
CA LEU A 227 1.77 -10.93 16.31
C LEU A 227 3.00 -10.34 15.63
N ILE A 228 2.92 -9.08 15.17
CA ILE A 228 4.08 -8.39 14.60
C ILE A 228 5.21 -8.29 15.63
N ALA A 229 4.91 -7.86 16.85
CA ALA A 229 5.92 -7.72 17.89
C ALA A 229 6.62 -9.04 18.24
N ILE A 230 5.91 -10.17 18.11
CA ILE A 230 6.49 -11.50 18.30
C ILE A 230 7.34 -11.94 17.10
N LEU A 231 6.87 -11.62 15.88
CA LEU A 231 7.53 -12.06 14.65
C LEU A 231 8.65 -11.11 14.20
N ALA A 232 8.62 -9.84 14.58
CA ALA A 232 9.62 -8.84 14.19
C ALA A 232 11.06 -9.26 14.54
N PRO A 233 11.36 -9.78 15.74
CA PRO A 233 12.72 -10.27 16.04
C PRO A 233 13.15 -11.40 15.10
N MET A 234 12.23 -12.30 14.74
CA MET A 234 12.52 -13.42 13.83
C MET A 234 12.79 -12.96 12.39
N ILE A 235 12.23 -11.82 11.99
CA ILE A 235 12.42 -11.23 10.66
C ILE A 235 13.71 -10.40 10.62
N VAL A 236 14.02 -9.69 11.71
CA VAL A 236 15.23 -8.84 11.82
C VAL A 236 16.49 -9.69 11.98
N ASP A 237 16.38 -10.83 12.69
CA ASP A 237 17.50 -11.79 12.89
C ASP A 237 17.64 -12.80 11.73
N MET A 238 16.87 -12.64 10.62
CA MET A 238 17.18 -13.43 9.41
C MET A 238 18.60 -13.06 8.98
N PRO A 239 19.49 -14.07 8.88
CA PRO A 239 20.85 -13.82 8.42
C PRO A 239 20.77 -13.12 7.08
N ASP A 240 21.48 -12.00 6.96
CA ASP A 240 21.73 -11.40 5.65
C ASP A 240 22.09 -12.54 4.72
N PHE A 241 21.25 -12.78 3.69
CA PHE A 241 21.54 -13.82 2.70
C PHE A 241 22.81 -13.40 1.98
N GLY A 242 23.91 -13.75 2.63
CA GLY A 242 25.22 -13.21 2.56
C GLY A 242 25.72 -13.07 1.15
N VAL A 243 26.19 -11.91 0.86
CA VAL A 243 27.38 -11.74 0.05
C VAL A 243 28.53 -11.61 1.03
N THR A 244 29.15 -12.74 1.37
CA THR A 244 30.52 -12.72 1.93
C THR A 244 31.40 -12.03 0.93
N HIS A 245 31.95 -10.88 1.30
CA HIS A 245 33.03 -10.19 0.60
C HIS A 245 34.28 -11.04 0.52
#